data_e09d07dbfacf33e0868282a9f3acb13b
#
_entry.id   e09d07dbfacf33e0868282a9f3acb13b
#
_cell.length_a   1.000
_cell.length_b   1.000
_cell.length_c   1.000
_cell.angle_alpha   90.00
_cell.angle_beta   90.00
_cell.angle_gamma   90.00
#
_symmetry.space_group_name_H-M   'P 1'
#
loop_
_entity.id
_entity.type
_entity.pdbx_description
1 polymer ?
#
loop_
_entity_poly.entity_id
_entity_poly.type
_entity_poly.pdbx_seq_one_letter_code
_entity_poly.pdbx_strand_id
1 'polypeptide(L)'
;MRTTYLKIYLDALRHNLRAIRALVPKHTETVAVVKANSYGYGAVQVAAMAMEEGYEALAVAVTSEAKQLREAGFKCPIYLLGLLMLEEYEDAFNTDSIIPVCESTDLQQLDETAARFGKTASVMVAVDSGMNRIGVQAEEVPEFLEGIKKYANITVHGFFTHYACADGESHEHVKRQMQRFESMVRRIPQPEKYVFTAANSSTTLYFPESYYDAVRPGQIIYGYMPEGHAETQERAAKLPKFESALGLFSRVVHIHKIKAGDTVGYGATYKCNEDTWIGTVPIGYADGYPRCLSNTGEVLIGGRRYKVAGRVCMDQLMVDLGSETDVKVGDEVVLIGRQGDDEITVIDIAKLANTHPDEISCQLSPRIPRVYCNKYEN
;
A
#
# COMPACT_ATOMS: atom_id res chain seq x y z
N MET A 1 -24.20 8.88 -10.11
CA MET A 1 -23.05 8.22 -9.47
C MET A 1 -23.30 6.72 -9.53
N ARG A 2 -22.28 5.88 -9.74
CA ARG A 2 -22.41 4.41 -9.70
C ARG A 2 -22.88 3.96 -8.30
N THR A 3 -23.73 2.93 -8.22
CA THR A 3 -24.23 2.39 -6.95
C THR A 3 -23.13 1.70 -6.12
N THR A 4 -22.06 1.23 -6.78
CA THR A 4 -20.85 0.71 -6.14
C THR A 4 -19.82 1.82 -6.03
N TYR A 5 -19.32 2.10 -4.83
CA TYR A 5 -18.36 3.17 -4.55
C TYR A 5 -17.46 2.83 -3.35
N LEU A 6 -16.30 3.46 -3.32
CA LEU A 6 -15.39 3.46 -2.18
C LEU A 6 -15.63 4.70 -1.33
N LYS A 7 -15.71 4.53 -0.02
CA LYS A 7 -15.50 5.62 0.96
C LYS A 7 -14.03 5.60 1.37
N ILE A 8 -13.38 6.74 1.27
CA ILE A 8 -12.04 6.97 1.82
C ILE A 8 -12.20 7.89 3.02
N TYR A 9 -11.90 7.38 4.20
CA TYR A 9 -12.10 8.10 5.46
C TYR A 9 -10.91 9.00 5.76
N LEU A 10 -11.07 10.31 5.53
CA LEU A 10 -10.02 11.30 5.67
C LEU A 10 -9.57 11.49 7.13
N ASP A 11 -10.50 11.44 8.06
CA ASP A 11 -10.22 11.50 9.51
C ASP A 11 -9.38 10.32 9.98
N ALA A 12 -9.67 9.10 9.50
CA ALA A 12 -8.88 7.91 9.80
C ALA A 12 -7.46 8.01 9.21
N LEU A 13 -7.32 8.46 7.94
CA LEU A 13 -6.01 8.70 7.34
C LEU A 13 -5.20 9.73 8.13
N ARG A 14 -5.82 10.85 8.49
CA ARG A 14 -5.20 11.91 9.28
C ARG A 14 -4.78 11.42 10.67
N HIS A 15 -5.64 10.64 11.32
CA HIS A 15 -5.31 10.00 12.59
C HIS A 15 -4.07 9.12 12.47
N ASN A 16 -4.02 8.25 11.46
CA ASN A 16 -2.90 7.34 11.23
C ASN A 16 -1.59 8.10 10.92
N LEU A 17 -1.64 9.13 10.06
CA LEU A 17 -0.48 9.96 9.74
C LEU A 17 0.08 10.64 11.00
N ARG A 18 -0.76 11.22 11.85
CA ARG A 18 -0.37 11.82 13.13
C ARG A 18 0.22 10.79 14.09
N ALA A 19 -0.41 9.63 14.18
CA ALA A 19 0.05 8.54 15.03
C ALA A 19 1.46 8.08 14.63
N ILE A 20 1.71 7.89 13.34
CA ILE A 20 3.04 7.55 12.81
C ILE A 20 4.05 8.66 13.13
N ARG A 21 3.72 9.92 12.81
CA ARG A 21 4.62 11.06 13.07
C ARG A 21 4.99 11.20 14.55
N ALA A 22 4.06 10.88 15.44
CA ALA A 22 4.30 10.91 16.89
C ALA A 22 5.21 9.79 17.40
N LEU A 23 5.31 8.66 16.68
CA LEU A 23 6.23 7.56 17.01
C LEU A 23 7.68 7.87 16.64
N VAL A 24 7.88 8.74 15.64
CA VAL A 24 9.19 9.01 15.03
C VAL A 24 9.81 10.23 15.70
N PRO A 25 11.10 10.19 16.09
CA PRO A 25 11.81 11.36 16.64
C PRO A 25 11.78 12.53 15.66
N LYS A 26 11.80 13.78 16.21
CA LYS A 26 11.70 14.99 15.38
C LYS A 26 12.84 15.17 14.38
N HIS A 27 14.01 14.60 14.65
CA HIS A 27 15.18 14.67 13.78
C HIS A 27 15.18 13.61 12.68
N THR A 28 14.26 12.66 12.74
CA THR A 28 14.10 11.62 11.70
C THR A 28 12.99 12.06 10.77
N GLU A 29 13.27 12.10 9.48
CA GLU A 29 12.30 12.43 8.44
C GLU A 29 11.22 11.33 8.29
N THR A 30 10.02 11.75 7.96
CA THR A 30 8.94 10.84 7.59
C THR A 30 8.64 10.96 6.09
N VAL A 31 8.84 9.89 5.36
CA VAL A 31 8.59 9.81 3.93
C VAL A 31 7.30 9.03 3.69
N ALA A 32 6.23 9.69 3.27
CA ALA A 32 4.97 9.00 2.98
C ALA A 32 5.07 8.18 1.69
N VAL A 33 4.87 6.86 1.79
CA VAL A 33 4.87 5.98 0.62
C VAL A 33 3.48 5.97 -0.01
N VAL A 34 3.35 6.66 -1.16
CA VAL A 34 2.09 6.89 -1.87
C VAL A 34 2.02 6.23 -3.26
N LYS A 35 2.88 5.22 -3.50
CA LYS A 35 2.90 4.42 -4.74
C LYS A 35 1.58 3.68 -4.97
N ALA A 36 1.35 3.18 -6.18
CA ALA A 36 0.14 2.48 -6.61
C ALA A 36 -1.13 3.27 -6.30
N ASN A 37 -1.13 4.58 -6.68
CA ASN A 37 -2.19 5.52 -6.36
C ASN A 37 -2.50 5.53 -4.85
N SER A 38 -1.45 5.60 -4.03
CA SER A 38 -1.57 5.52 -2.56
C SER A 38 -2.29 4.23 -2.13
N TYR A 39 -1.82 3.08 -2.61
CA TYR A 39 -2.43 1.75 -2.35
C TYR A 39 -3.93 1.72 -2.71
N GLY A 40 -4.33 2.48 -3.73
CA GLY A 40 -5.72 2.59 -4.19
C GLY A 40 -6.55 3.69 -3.52
N TYR A 41 -6.01 4.41 -2.54
CA TYR A 41 -6.73 5.45 -1.78
C TYR A 41 -6.78 6.83 -2.46
N GLY A 42 -5.92 7.07 -3.46
CA GLY A 42 -5.79 8.36 -4.14
C GLY A 42 -4.53 9.12 -3.74
N ALA A 43 -3.50 9.07 -4.60
CA ALA A 43 -2.16 9.57 -4.28
C ALA A 43 -2.14 11.07 -3.93
N VAL A 44 -2.85 11.89 -4.69
CA VAL A 44 -2.86 13.35 -4.49
C VAL A 44 -3.47 13.74 -3.14
N GLN A 45 -4.59 13.11 -2.77
CA GLN A 45 -5.29 13.39 -1.51
C GLN A 45 -4.46 12.96 -0.31
N VAL A 46 -3.92 11.73 -0.34
CA VAL A 46 -3.10 11.22 0.77
C VAL A 46 -1.79 11.99 0.89
N ALA A 47 -1.14 12.32 -0.24
CA ALA A 47 0.07 13.13 -0.24
C ALA A 47 -0.18 14.54 0.37
N ALA A 48 -1.29 15.20 0.01
CA ALA A 48 -1.65 16.48 0.59
C ALA A 48 -1.81 16.40 2.10
N MET A 49 -2.52 15.39 2.58
CA MET A 49 -2.70 15.18 4.02
C MET A 49 -1.38 14.86 4.73
N ALA A 50 -0.50 14.06 4.13
CA ALA A 50 0.81 13.77 4.69
C ALA A 50 1.63 15.04 4.85
N MET A 51 1.65 15.93 3.84
CA MET A 51 2.35 17.23 3.93
C MET A 51 1.75 18.13 5.02
N GLU A 52 0.41 18.18 5.14
CA GLU A 52 -0.27 18.93 6.21
C GLU A 52 0.08 18.40 7.61
N GLU A 53 0.32 17.11 7.76
CA GLU A 53 0.68 16.45 9.02
C GLU A 53 2.21 16.43 9.27
N GLY A 54 2.98 17.20 8.47
CA GLY A 54 4.40 17.45 8.68
C GLY A 54 5.32 16.35 8.21
N TYR A 55 4.91 15.57 7.19
CA TYR A 55 5.81 14.68 6.46
C TYR A 55 6.71 15.49 5.55
N GLU A 56 7.97 15.13 5.46
CA GLU A 56 8.99 15.92 4.76
C GLU A 56 9.13 15.53 3.28
N ALA A 57 8.76 14.28 2.91
CA ALA A 57 8.92 13.77 1.55
C ALA A 57 7.86 12.73 1.19
N LEU A 58 7.78 12.44 -0.10
CA LEU A 58 6.94 11.39 -0.68
C LEU A 58 7.80 10.30 -1.34
N ALA A 59 7.29 9.08 -1.39
CA ALA A 59 7.94 7.99 -2.13
C ALA A 59 6.92 7.28 -3.03
N VAL A 60 7.34 7.03 -4.27
CA VAL A 60 6.56 6.36 -5.30
C VAL A 60 7.38 5.27 -5.97
N ALA A 61 6.77 4.41 -6.77
CA ALA A 61 7.48 3.31 -7.41
C ALA A 61 8.02 3.66 -8.80
N VAL A 62 7.29 4.48 -9.57
CA VAL A 62 7.55 4.76 -10.98
C VAL A 62 7.46 6.26 -11.29
N THR A 63 8.09 6.69 -12.38
CA THR A 63 8.17 8.10 -12.80
C THR A 63 6.80 8.72 -13.09
N SER A 64 5.85 7.96 -13.62
CA SER A 64 4.49 8.44 -13.89
C SER A 64 3.72 8.84 -12.64
N GLU A 65 3.96 8.18 -11.50
CA GLU A 65 3.40 8.55 -10.20
C GLU A 65 4.04 9.85 -9.68
N ALA A 66 5.36 10.01 -9.85
CA ALA A 66 6.05 11.25 -9.52
C ALA A 66 5.51 12.42 -10.35
N LYS A 67 5.27 12.20 -11.65
CA LYS A 67 4.68 13.18 -12.56
C LYS A 67 3.29 13.61 -12.09
N GLN A 68 2.43 12.67 -11.74
CA GLN A 68 1.10 12.98 -11.18
C GLN A 68 1.18 13.89 -9.95
N LEU A 69 2.11 13.63 -9.05
CA LEU A 69 2.30 14.46 -7.86
C LEU A 69 2.84 15.85 -8.21
N ARG A 70 3.80 15.96 -9.15
CA ARG A 70 4.30 17.26 -9.62
C ARG A 70 3.24 18.10 -10.32
N GLU A 71 2.42 17.47 -11.16
CA GLU A 71 1.26 18.13 -11.81
C GLU A 71 0.22 18.59 -10.80
N ALA A 72 0.05 17.88 -9.68
CA ALA A 72 -0.77 18.31 -8.56
C ALA A 72 -0.15 19.41 -7.69
N GLY A 73 1.09 19.84 -7.99
CA GLY A 73 1.74 21.00 -7.38
C GLY A 73 2.68 20.71 -6.22
N PHE A 74 2.92 19.44 -5.87
CA PHE A 74 3.86 19.09 -4.80
C PHE A 74 5.29 19.50 -5.15
N LYS A 75 6.01 20.12 -4.19
CA LYS A 75 7.40 20.58 -4.34
C LYS A 75 8.38 19.86 -3.42
N CYS A 76 7.88 19.06 -2.47
CA CYS A 76 8.72 18.27 -1.57
C CYS A 76 9.60 17.26 -2.34
N PRO A 77 10.65 16.72 -1.72
CA PRO A 77 11.41 15.61 -2.30
C PRO A 77 10.50 14.44 -2.64
N ILE A 78 10.74 13.80 -3.80
CA ILE A 78 10.06 12.59 -4.22
C ILE A 78 11.11 11.51 -4.47
N TYR A 79 11.04 10.44 -3.70
CA TYR A 79 11.90 9.27 -3.85
C TYR A 79 11.26 8.28 -4.82
N LEU A 80 11.98 7.88 -5.86
CA LEU A 80 11.64 6.71 -6.64
C LEU A 80 12.15 5.47 -5.91
N LEU A 81 11.35 4.42 -5.82
CA LEU A 81 11.71 3.17 -5.13
C LEU A 81 12.02 2.03 -6.10
N GLY A 82 11.62 2.15 -7.36
CA GLY A 82 11.91 1.22 -8.45
C GLY A 82 13.11 1.69 -9.26
N LEU A 83 14.00 0.77 -9.66
CA LEU A 83 15.08 1.06 -10.59
C LEU A 83 14.50 1.48 -11.93
N LEU A 84 15.17 2.42 -12.59
CA LEU A 84 14.75 2.97 -13.87
C LEU A 84 15.52 2.32 -15.02
N MET A 85 14.84 2.18 -16.14
CA MET A 85 15.47 1.94 -17.43
C MET A 85 15.84 3.28 -18.09
N LEU A 86 16.71 3.22 -19.11
CA LEU A 86 17.22 4.40 -19.81
C LEU A 86 16.10 5.35 -20.29
N GLU A 87 15.02 4.77 -20.78
CA GLU A 87 13.87 5.50 -21.33
C GLU A 87 13.12 6.33 -20.28
N GLU A 88 13.32 6.02 -19.00
CA GLU A 88 12.64 6.69 -17.88
C GLU A 88 13.49 7.81 -17.25
N TYR A 89 14.77 7.96 -17.63
CA TYR A 89 15.65 8.98 -17.02
C TYR A 89 15.14 10.40 -17.27
N GLU A 90 14.68 10.70 -18.48
CA GLU A 90 14.14 12.01 -18.81
C GLU A 90 12.91 12.38 -17.96
N ASP A 91 12.01 11.43 -17.70
CA ASP A 91 10.86 11.63 -16.83
C ASP A 91 11.28 11.89 -15.37
N ALA A 92 12.31 11.19 -14.88
CA ALA A 92 12.87 11.42 -13.56
C ALA A 92 13.45 12.84 -13.42
N PHE A 93 14.15 13.35 -14.43
CA PHE A 93 14.66 14.74 -14.47
C PHE A 93 13.55 15.78 -14.58
N ASN A 94 12.50 15.51 -15.38
CA ASN A 94 11.34 16.39 -15.51
C ASN A 94 10.56 16.52 -14.18
N THR A 95 10.63 15.49 -13.34
CA THR A 95 9.94 15.45 -12.03
C THR A 95 10.84 15.84 -10.86
N ASP A 96 12.12 16.17 -11.07
CA ASP A 96 13.10 16.40 -10.01
C ASP A 96 13.06 15.32 -8.93
N SER A 97 13.04 14.06 -9.37
CA SER A 97 12.96 12.90 -8.48
C SER A 97 14.33 12.47 -8.00
N ILE A 98 14.40 11.90 -6.79
CA ILE A 98 15.59 11.23 -6.28
C ILE A 98 15.58 9.80 -6.84
N ILE A 99 16.65 9.46 -7.60
CA ILE A 99 16.71 8.28 -8.46
C ILE A 99 17.43 7.14 -7.74
N PRO A 100 16.84 5.93 -7.64
CA PRO A 100 17.54 4.76 -7.10
C PRO A 100 18.57 4.23 -8.09
N VAL A 101 19.75 3.90 -7.61
CA VAL A 101 20.84 3.31 -8.41
C VAL A 101 21.47 2.10 -7.73
N CYS A 102 21.97 1.16 -8.54
CA CYS A 102 22.77 0.02 -8.11
C CYS A 102 23.71 -0.40 -9.25
N GLU A 103 24.36 -1.58 -9.17
CA GLU A 103 25.34 -2.06 -10.15
C GLU A 103 24.78 -2.19 -11.57
N SER A 104 23.49 -2.51 -11.70
CA SER A 104 22.84 -2.64 -13.02
C SER A 104 22.45 -1.30 -13.64
N THR A 105 22.60 -0.18 -12.92
CA THR A 105 22.27 1.15 -13.43
C THR A 105 23.35 1.63 -14.41
N ASP A 106 22.95 2.07 -15.59
CA ASP A 106 23.86 2.74 -16.51
C ASP A 106 24.14 4.17 -16.03
N LEU A 107 25.16 4.28 -15.16
CA LEU A 107 25.55 5.56 -14.56
C LEU A 107 26.12 6.54 -15.60
N GLN A 108 26.72 6.04 -16.69
CA GLN A 108 27.23 6.90 -17.77
C GLN A 108 26.05 7.56 -18.49
N GLN A 109 25.05 6.81 -18.89
CA GLN A 109 23.88 7.37 -19.56
C GLN A 109 23.06 8.28 -18.62
N LEU A 110 23.03 7.98 -17.32
CA LEU A 110 22.41 8.86 -16.32
C LEU A 110 23.16 10.20 -16.23
N ASP A 111 24.50 10.19 -16.19
CA ASP A 111 25.35 11.39 -16.16
C ASP A 111 25.18 12.22 -17.44
N GLU A 112 25.22 11.58 -18.61
CA GLU A 112 25.01 12.25 -19.90
C GLU A 112 23.60 12.86 -20.00
N THR A 113 22.59 12.17 -19.50
CA THR A 113 21.22 12.70 -19.47
C THR A 113 21.12 13.88 -18.51
N ALA A 114 21.74 13.82 -17.34
CA ALA A 114 21.80 14.93 -16.39
C ALA A 114 22.43 16.18 -17.05
N ALA A 115 23.56 15.99 -17.75
CA ALA A 115 24.22 17.05 -18.49
C ALA A 115 23.34 17.69 -19.57
N ARG A 116 22.59 16.88 -20.34
CA ARG A 116 21.63 17.37 -21.35
C ARG A 116 20.52 18.24 -20.74
N PHE A 117 20.07 17.89 -19.54
CA PHE A 117 19.07 18.67 -18.81
C PHE A 117 19.67 19.88 -18.07
N GLY A 118 21.00 20.05 -18.04
CA GLY A 118 21.68 21.07 -17.25
C GLY A 118 21.42 20.90 -15.74
N LYS A 119 21.24 19.66 -15.29
CA LYS A 119 20.94 19.28 -13.91
C LYS A 119 21.99 18.33 -13.34
N THR A 120 21.94 18.13 -12.04
CA THR A 120 22.66 17.06 -11.35
C THR A 120 21.64 15.99 -10.91
N ALA A 121 21.91 14.74 -11.23
CA ALA A 121 21.11 13.61 -10.75
C ALA A 121 21.33 13.41 -9.27
N SER A 122 20.31 13.60 -8.46
CA SER A 122 20.31 13.23 -7.05
C SER A 122 19.96 11.75 -6.93
N VAL A 123 20.90 10.93 -6.43
CA VAL A 123 20.70 9.47 -6.41
C VAL A 123 20.69 8.89 -5.00
N MET A 124 19.87 7.84 -4.80
CA MET A 124 19.90 6.96 -3.64
C MET A 124 20.48 5.60 -4.03
N VAL A 125 21.56 5.20 -3.40
CA VAL A 125 22.12 3.87 -3.61
C VAL A 125 21.22 2.83 -2.94
N ALA A 126 20.65 1.94 -3.76
CA ALA A 126 19.92 0.79 -3.25
C ALA A 126 20.92 -0.22 -2.67
N VAL A 127 20.69 -0.65 -1.44
CA VAL A 127 21.56 -1.60 -0.72
C VAL A 127 20.80 -2.89 -0.47
N ASP A 128 21.34 -3.99 -0.96
CA ASP A 128 20.83 -5.32 -0.61
C ASP A 128 21.44 -5.80 0.68
N SER A 129 20.69 -5.68 1.75
CA SER A 129 21.05 -6.22 3.06
C SER A 129 20.55 -7.65 3.29
N GLY A 130 19.85 -8.25 2.31
CA GLY A 130 19.33 -9.62 2.39
C GLY A 130 17.88 -9.79 1.95
N MET A 131 17.26 -8.80 1.30
CA MET A 131 15.97 -8.97 0.65
C MET A 131 16.11 -9.63 -0.72
N ASN A 132 17.27 -9.50 -1.37
CA ASN A 132 17.61 -10.09 -2.68
C ASN A 132 16.62 -9.69 -3.79
N ARG A 133 16.20 -8.44 -3.80
CA ARG A 133 15.30 -7.88 -4.81
C ARG A 133 16.00 -6.89 -5.73
N ILE A 134 16.66 -5.90 -5.18
CA ILE A 134 17.47 -4.89 -5.87
C ILE A 134 18.56 -4.41 -4.91
N GLY A 135 19.67 -3.92 -5.46
CA GLY A 135 20.67 -3.19 -4.70
C GLY A 135 22.06 -3.82 -4.71
N VAL A 136 23.04 -2.98 -4.47
CA VAL A 136 24.44 -3.35 -4.26
C VAL A 136 24.55 -4.16 -2.97
N GLN A 137 25.31 -5.26 -2.98
CA GLN A 137 25.55 -5.99 -1.74
C GLN A 137 26.19 -5.09 -0.69
N ALA A 138 25.70 -5.14 0.55
CA ALA A 138 26.10 -4.21 1.60
C ALA A 138 27.63 -4.09 1.77
N GLU A 139 28.34 -5.18 1.53
CA GLU A 139 29.81 -5.26 1.63
C GLU A 139 30.54 -4.50 0.50
N GLU A 140 29.91 -4.33 -0.67
CA GLU A 140 30.44 -3.74 -1.90
C GLU A 140 30.10 -2.26 -2.07
N VAL A 141 29.16 -1.73 -1.26
CA VAL A 141 28.69 -0.33 -1.35
C VAL A 141 29.83 0.69 -1.26
N PRO A 142 30.87 0.55 -0.39
CA PRO A 142 31.97 1.51 -0.35
C PRO A 142 32.74 1.63 -1.68
N GLU A 143 32.96 0.51 -2.37
CA GLU A 143 33.60 0.48 -3.69
C GLU A 143 32.69 1.09 -4.76
N PHE A 144 31.41 0.74 -4.75
CA PHE A 144 30.41 1.33 -5.64
C PHE A 144 30.33 2.86 -5.48
N LEU A 145 30.34 3.36 -4.23
CA LEU A 145 30.35 4.79 -3.93
C LEU A 145 31.57 5.50 -4.54
N GLU A 146 32.76 4.90 -4.44
CA GLU A 146 33.96 5.46 -5.09
C GLU A 146 33.82 5.46 -6.62
N GLY A 147 33.18 4.44 -7.19
CA GLY A 147 32.89 4.34 -8.62
C GLY A 147 31.94 5.46 -9.14
N ILE A 148 30.99 5.91 -8.33
CA ILE A 148 30.06 6.99 -8.69
C ILE A 148 30.79 8.33 -8.80
N LYS A 149 31.82 8.59 -8.01
CA LYS A 149 32.51 9.89 -7.93
C LYS A 149 33.15 10.36 -9.27
N LYS A 150 33.36 9.46 -10.23
CA LYS A 150 33.87 9.80 -11.57
C LYS A 150 32.86 10.52 -12.45
N TYR A 151 31.57 10.48 -12.11
CA TYR A 151 30.47 11.10 -12.85
C TYR A 151 30.19 12.49 -12.30
N ALA A 152 30.44 13.53 -13.12
CA ALA A 152 30.39 14.92 -12.67
C ALA A 152 28.97 15.43 -12.38
N ASN A 153 27.97 14.84 -13.03
CA ASN A 153 26.58 15.28 -12.94
C ASN A 153 25.74 14.31 -12.08
N ILE A 154 26.38 13.49 -11.24
CA ILE A 154 25.69 12.61 -10.27
C ILE A 154 26.12 12.98 -8.85
N THR A 155 25.15 13.16 -7.97
CA THR A 155 25.38 13.39 -6.54
C THR A 155 24.64 12.34 -5.73
N VAL A 156 25.35 11.66 -4.85
CA VAL A 156 24.74 10.69 -3.93
C VAL A 156 24.02 11.43 -2.81
N HIS A 157 22.70 11.34 -2.77
CA HIS A 157 21.85 11.84 -1.70
C HIS A 157 21.91 10.94 -0.48
N GLY A 158 21.95 9.62 -0.67
CA GLY A 158 22.00 8.68 0.44
C GLY A 158 21.88 7.22 0.02
N PHE A 159 21.51 6.41 0.99
CA PHE A 159 21.46 4.95 0.88
C PHE A 159 20.14 4.42 1.46
N PHE A 160 19.55 3.45 0.79
CA PHE A 160 18.35 2.81 1.31
C PHE A 160 18.43 1.28 1.21
N THR A 161 17.82 0.62 2.17
CA THR A 161 17.57 -0.82 2.12
C THR A 161 16.10 -1.10 2.40
N HIS A 162 15.70 -2.37 2.36
CA HIS A 162 14.35 -2.78 2.71
C HIS A 162 14.38 -4.09 3.50
N TYR A 163 13.66 -4.13 4.63
CA TYR A 163 13.59 -5.31 5.48
C TYR A 163 12.46 -6.23 5.04
N ALA A 164 12.78 -7.51 4.88
CA ALA A 164 11.88 -8.49 4.27
C ALA A 164 10.86 -9.09 5.26
N CYS A 165 11.23 -9.27 6.52
CA CYS A 165 10.50 -10.10 7.49
C CYS A 165 10.41 -9.45 8.88
N ALA A 166 10.08 -8.17 8.95
CA ALA A 166 9.95 -7.47 10.24
C ALA A 166 8.64 -7.82 10.99
N ASP A 167 7.69 -8.40 10.28
CA ASP A 167 6.39 -8.90 10.74
C ASP A 167 6.31 -10.44 10.70
N GLY A 168 7.42 -11.13 10.47
CA GLY A 168 7.49 -12.58 10.44
C GLY A 168 7.56 -13.20 11.84
N GLU A 169 7.32 -14.52 11.92
CA GLU A 169 7.35 -15.30 13.18
C GLU A 169 8.70 -15.25 13.91
N SER A 170 9.80 -15.01 13.17
CA SER A 170 11.16 -14.88 13.71
C SER A 170 11.79 -13.59 13.24
N HIS A 171 12.42 -12.87 14.17
CA HIS A 171 13.15 -11.64 13.89
C HIS A 171 14.62 -11.85 13.54
N GLU A 172 15.11 -13.08 13.46
CA GLU A 172 16.52 -13.34 13.12
C GLU A 172 16.92 -12.77 11.77
N HIS A 173 16.03 -12.89 10.77
CA HIS A 173 16.31 -12.39 9.42
C HIS A 173 16.42 -10.86 9.39
N VAL A 174 15.46 -10.16 9.99
CA VAL A 174 15.49 -8.69 10.04
C VAL A 174 16.69 -8.21 10.87
N LYS A 175 17.02 -8.85 11.99
CA LYS A 175 18.21 -8.53 12.80
C LYS A 175 19.50 -8.68 11.99
N ARG A 176 19.63 -9.75 11.18
CA ARG A 176 20.78 -9.93 10.26
C ARG A 176 20.84 -8.84 9.19
N GLN A 177 19.70 -8.48 8.61
CA GLN A 177 19.64 -7.38 7.63
C GLN A 177 20.07 -6.05 8.27
N MET A 178 19.60 -5.77 9.50
CA MET A 178 19.99 -4.57 10.25
C MET A 178 21.49 -4.54 10.50
N GLN A 179 22.07 -5.64 10.95
CA GLN A 179 23.52 -5.76 11.19
C GLN A 179 24.35 -5.53 9.91
N ARG A 180 23.92 -6.09 8.78
CA ARG A 180 24.59 -5.87 7.48
C ARG A 180 24.52 -4.41 7.05
N PHE A 181 23.35 -3.79 7.13
CA PHE A 181 23.19 -2.39 6.78
C PHE A 181 23.98 -1.47 7.70
N GLU A 182 23.93 -1.69 9.01
CA GLU A 182 24.71 -0.94 10.00
C GLU A 182 26.23 -1.08 9.77
N SER A 183 26.70 -2.30 9.46
CA SER A 183 28.11 -2.54 9.13
C SER A 183 28.53 -1.76 7.88
N MET A 184 27.66 -1.65 6.88
CA MET A 184 27.89 -0.83 5.69
C MET A 184 27.95 0.65 6.06
N VAL A 185 26.99 1.18 6.82
CA VAL A 185 26.95 2.60 7.25
C VAL A 185 28.28 3.01 7.92
N ARG A 186 28.81 2.17 8.83
CA ARG A 186 30.10 2.42 9.52
C ARG A 186 31.31 2.48 8.58
N ARG A 187 31.22 1.94 7.38
CA ARG A 187 32.29 1.94 6.37
C ARG A 187 32.17 3.10 5.39
N ILE A 188 31.06 3.83 5.38
CA ILE A 188 30.89 5.00 4.50
C ILE A 188 31.70 6.17 5.03
N PRO A 189 32.57 6.80 4.21
CA PRO A 189 33.30 8.00 4.61
C PRO A 189 32.35 9.19 4.78
N GLN A 190 32.48 9.92 5.88
CA GLN A 190 31.68 11.10 6.18
C GLN A 190 30.16 10.82 6.10
N PRO A 191 29.67 9.85 6.88
CA PRO A 191 28.28 9.39 6.78
C PRO A 191 27.28 10.52 7.01
N GLU A 192 27.62 11.55 7.78
CA GLU A 192 26.81 12.73 8.06
C GLU A 192 26.44 13.56 6.80
N LYS A 193 27.03 13.26 5.65
CA LYS A 193 26.70 13.92 4.37
C LYS A 193 25.57 13.26 3.62
N TYR A 194 25.12 12.07 4.08
CA TYR A 194 24.19 11.23 3.36
C TYR A 194 22.95 10.90 4.20
N VAL A 195 21.84 10.71 3.55
CA VAL A 195 20.61 10.20 4.18
C VAL A 195 20.62 8.66 4.17
N PHE A 196 20.48 8.06 5.34
CA PHE A 196 20.28 6.62 5.47
C PHE A 196 18.84 6.32 5.82
N THR A 197 18.22 5.39 5.10
CA THR A 197 16.84 5.01 5.35
C THR A 197 16.62 3.51 5.13
N ALA A 198 16.03 2.84 6.11
CA ALA A 198 15.81 1.40 6.10
C ALA A 198 14.37 1.04 6.49
N ALA A 199 13.78 1.78 7.42
CA ALA A 199 12.52 1.42 8.04
C ALA A 199 11.34 1.50 7.08
N ASN A 200 10.64 0.37 6.90
CA ASN A 200 9.31 0.26 6.31
C ASN A 200 8.22 0.35 7.41
N SER A 201 6.95 0.07 7.10
CA SER A 201 5.85 0.12 8.06
C SER A 201 6.11 -0.74 9.30
N SER A 202 6.47 -2.01 9.12
CA SER A 202 6.67 -2.96 10.21
C SER A 202 7.84 -2.55 11.11
N THR A 203 8.98 -2.14 10.52
CA THR A 203 10.12 -1.69 11.33
C THR A 203 9.92 -0.30 11.92
N THR A 204 9.12 0.57 11.32
CA THR A 204 8.70 1.82 11.96
C THR A 204 7.92 1.56 13.25
N LEU A 205 7.12 0.51 13.30
CA LEU A 205 6.36 0.14 14.50
C LEU A 205 7.22 -0.59 15.53
N TYR A 206 8.02 -1.56 15.10
CA TYR A 206 8.59 -2.55 16.00
C TYR A 206 10.09 -2.40 16.27
N PHE A 207 10.85 -1.68 15.42
CA PHE A 207 12.32 -1.59 15.50
C PHE A 207 12.81 -0.14 15.37
N PRO A 208 12.67 0.70 16.44
CA PRO A 208 13.07 2.11 16.38
C PRO A 208 14.58 2.31 16.11
N GLU A 209 15.41 1.31 16.42
CA GLU A 209 16.83 1.31 16.09
C GLU A 209 17.11 1.28 14.58
N SER A 210 16.10 1.02 13.75
CA SER A 210 16.20 1.00 12.29
C SER A 210 15.83 2.34 11.60
N TYR A 211 15.51 3.38 12.36
CA TYR A 211 14.98 4.62 11.76
C TYR A 211 16.01 5.37 10.94
N TYR A 212 17.26 5.41 11.40
CA TYR A 212 18.31 6.25 10.82
C TYR A 212 17.82 7.69 10.61
N ASP A 213 18.11 8.27 9.42
CA ASP A 213 17.71 9.65 9.10
C ASP A 213 16.26 9.76 8.62
N ALA A 214 15.70 8.68 8.07
CA ALA A 214 14.32 8.71 7.55
C ALA A 214 13.59 7.36 7.66
N VAL A 215 12.29 7.40 7.89
CA VAL A 215 11.37 6.25 7.84
C VAL A 215 10.43 6.35 6.65
N ARG A 216 10.02 5.21 6.10
CA ARG A 216 9.16 5.11 4.90
C ARG A 216 7.90 4.30 5.18
N PRO A 217 6.97 4.80 6.02
CA PRO A 217 5.70 4.14 6.25
C PRO A 217 4.83 4.12 4.99
N GLY A 218 4.18 2.98 4.74
CA GLY A 218 3.22 2.77 3.66
C GLY A 218 1.93 2.22 4.23
N GLN A 219 1.78 0.88 4.31
CA GLN A 219 0.52 0.20 4.69
C GLN A 219 -0.11 0.70 6.00
N ILE A 220 0.68 1.11 6.98
CA ILE A 220 0.15 1.63 8.26
C ILE A 220 -0.55 2.99 8.12
N ILE A 221 -0.27 3.76 7.07
CA ILE A 221 -1.01 4.99 6.74
C ILE A 221 -2.49 4.64 6.49
N TYR A 222 -2.75 3.48 5.91
CA TYR A 222 -4.09 3.03 5.52
C TYR A 222 -4.80 2.21 6.61
N GLY A 223 -4.13 2.03 7.77
CA GLY A 223 -4.68 1.30 8.90
C GLY A 223 -4.42 -0.20 8.88
N TYR A 224 -3.54 -0.67 8.00
CA TYR A 224 -3.16 -2.08 7.94
C TYR A 224 -1.99 -2.35 8.89
N MET A 225 -2.32 -2.84 10.06
CA MET A 225 -1.31 -3.19 11.07
C MET A 225 -0.63 -4.49 10.68
N PRO A 226 0.71 -4.49 10.53
CA PRO A 226 1.48 -5.73 10.47
C PRO A 226 1.25 -6.54 11.74
N GLU A 227 1.15 -7.86 11.61
CA GLU A 227 1.01 -8.73 12.78
C GLU A 227 2.25 -8.62 13.66
N GLY A 228 2.04 -8.38 14.97
CA GLY A 228 3.11 -8.41 15.96
C GLY A 228 3.28 -9.83 16.48
N HIS A 229 4.53 -10.25 16.66
CA HIS A 229 4.88 -11.56 17.19
C HIS A 229 5.36 -11.48 18.64
N ALA A 230 5.63 -12.64 19.27
CA ALA A 230 5.98 -12.74 20.69
C ALA A 230 7.09 -11.76 21.13
N GLU A 231 8.12 -11.57 20.31
CA GLU A 231 9.24 -10.65 20.62
C GLU A 231 8.85 -9.15 20.55
N THR A 232 7.74 -8.80 19.89
CA THR A 232 7.27 -7.40 19.73
C THR A 232 6.00 -7.10 20.51
N GLN A 233 5.41 -8.07 21.22
CA GLN A 233 4.13 -7.91 21.93
C GLN A 233 4.12 -6.75 22.92
N GLU A 234 5.20 -6.60 23.71
CA GLU A 234 5.28 -5.50 24.67
C GLU A 234 5.24 -4.13 23.99
N ARG A 235 5.91 -4.01 22.83
CA ARG A 235 5.88 -2.79 22.05
C ARG A 235 4.54 -2.61 21.35
N ALA A 236 3.99 -3.68 20.76
CA ALA A 236 2.68 -3.66 20.11
C ALA A 236 1.57 -3.15 21.04
N ALA A 237 1.60 -3.54 22.32
CA ALA A 237 0.65 -3.07 23.34
C ALA A 237 0.74 -1.55 23.64
N LYS A 238 1.87 -0.91 23.29
CA LYS A 238 2.09 0.53 23.51
C LYS A 238 1.87 1.35 22.23
N LEU A 239 1.61 0.71 21.09
CA LEU A 239 1.37 1.39 19.82
C LEU A 239 -0.01 2.09 19.83
N PRO A 240 -0.13 3.22 19.13
CA PRO A 240 -1.43 3.81 18.88
C PRO A 240 -2.31 2.86 18.09
N LYS A 241 -3.60 2.96 18.25
CA LYS A 241 -4.57 2.22 17.44
C LYS A 241 -4.64 2.89 16.06
N PHE A 242 -4.33 2.14 15.02
CA PHE A 242 -4.52 2.58 13.64
C PHE A 242 -5.94 2.26 13.17
N GLU A 243 -6.49 3.13 12.32
CA GLU A 243 -7.87 3.03 11.86
C GLU A 243 -7.93 2.65 10.38
N SER A 244 -8.78 1.67 10.04
CA SER A 244 -9.08 1.35 8.65
C SER A 244 -9.70 2.58 7.96
N ALA A 245 -9.10 3.00 6.86
CA ALA A 245 -9.47 4.21 6.15
C ALA A 245 -10.26 3.93 4.85
N LEU A 246 -10.74 2.68 4.64
CA LEU A 246 -11.45 2.27 3.43
C LEU A 246 -12.75 1.55 3.76
N GLY A 247 -13.80 1.90 3.01
CA GLY A 247 -15.04 1.14 2.94
C GLY A 247 -15.46 0.91 1.48
N LEU A 248 -15.99 -0.27 1.17
CA LEU A 248 -16.51 -0.65 -0.15
C LEU A 248 -17.99 -0.96 -0.03
N PHE A 249 -18.79 -0.16 -0.71
CA PHE A 249 -20.23 -0.19 -0.64
C PHE A 249 -20.86 -0.42 -2.01
N SER A 250 -22.03 -1.08 -2.00
CA SER A 250 -22.86 -1.28 -3.18
C SER A 250 -24.34 -1.31 -2.79
N ARG A 251 -25.20 -1.77 -3.68
CA ARG A 251 -26.62 -1.98 -3.40
C ARG A 251 -27.12 -3.25 -4.04
N VAL A 252 -28.16 -3.85 -3.48
CA VAL A 252 -28.90 -4.93 -4.12
C VAL A 252 -29.63 -4.36 -5.34
N VAL A 253 -29.41 -4.94 -6.53
CA VAL A 253 -30.05 -4.46 -7.78
C VAL A 253 -31.13 -5.38 -8.30
N HIS A 254 -31.14 -6.64 -7.84
CA HIS A 254 -32.14 -7.64 -8.22
C HIS A 254 -32.31 -8.66 -7.11
N ILE A 255 -33.54 -9.14 -6.93
CA ILE A 255 -33.87 -10.23 -5.99
C ILE A 255 -34.86 -11.17 -6.68
N HIS A 256 -34.62 -12.47 -6.60
CA HIS A 256 -35.55 -13.48 -7.09
C HIS A 256 -35.44 -14.77 -6.27
N LYS A 257 -36.51 -15.56 -6.28
CA LYS A 257 -36.56 -16.86 -5.60
C LYS A 257 -36.18 -17.97 -6.57
N ILE A 258 -35.34 -18.89 -6.12
CA ILE A 258 -34.96 -20.11 -6.83
C ILE A 258 -35.40 -21.35 -6.03
N LYS A 259 -35.51 -22.49 -6.68
CA LYS A 259 -35.96 -23.73 -6.08
C LYS A 259 -34.82 -24.59 -5.56
N ALA A 260 -35.11 -25.45 -4.57
CA ALA A 260 -34.20 -26.47 -4.13
C ALA A 260 -33.66 -27.28 -5.32
N GLY A 261 -32.34 -27.42 -5.41
CA GLY A 261 -31.64 -28.06 -6.50
C GLY A 261 -31.17 -27.16 -7.62
N ASP A 262 -31.69 -25.93 -7.73
CA ASP A 262 -31.20 -24.92 -8.68
C ASP A 262 -29.77 -24.52 -8.36
N THR A 263 -29.08 -23.98 -9.38
CA THR A 263 -27.68 -23.57 -9.27
C THR A 263 -27.51 -22.09 -9.58
N VAL A 264 -26.44 -21.46 -9.04
CA VAL A 264 -26.16 -20.03 -9.20
C VAL A 264 -24.83 -19.83 -9.91
N GLY A 265 -24.84 -18.96 -10.93
CA GLY A 265 -23.67 -18.42 -11.59
C GLY A 265 -22.92 -19.39 -12.50
N TYR A 266 -21.77 -18.94 -12.99
CA TYR A 266 -20.94 -19.70 -13.92
C TYR A 266 -20.43 -21.02 -13.34
N GLY A 267 -20.57 -22.10 -14.14
CA GLY A 267 -20.10 -23.43 -13.78
C GLY A 267 -20.96 -24.11 -12.73
N ALA A 268 -22.15 -23.53 -12.39
CA ALA A 268 -23.12 -24.13 -11.46
C ALA A 268 -22.48 -24.60 -10.14
N THR A 269 -21.53 -23.80 -9.62
CA THR A 269 -20.71 -24.18 -8.45
C THR A 269 -21.42 -24.00 -7.11
N TYR A 270 -22.51 -23.26 -7.08
CA TYR A 270 -23.41 -23.14 -5.95
C TYR A 270 -24.71 -23.87 -6.26
N LYS A 271 -25.12 -24.78 -5.40
CA LYS A 271 -26.41 -25.48 -5.51
C LYS A 271 -27.17 -25.23 -4.22
N CYS A 272 -28.40 -24.70 -4.33
CA CYS A 272 -29.21 -24.49 -3.14
C CYS A 272 -29.85 -25.79 -2.66
N ASN A 273 -29.90 -25.97 -1.34
CA ASN A 273 -30.47 -27.18 -0.73
C ASN A 273 -31.97 -27.07 -0.44
N GLU A 274 -32.45 -25.81 -0.41
CA GLU A 274 -33.86 -25.45 -0.18
C GLU A 274 -34.27 -24.30 -1.08
N ASP A 275 -35.57 -23.98 -1.15
CA ASP A 275 -36.06 -22.80 -1.83
C ASP A 275 -35.45 -21.55 -1.16
N THR A 276 -34.70 -20.74 -1.91
CA THR A 276 -33.99 -19.61 -1.35
C THR A 276 -34.11 -18.36 -2.21
N TRP A 277 -33.89 -17.18 -1.62
CA TRP A 277 -33.80 -15.91 -2.31
C TRP A 277 -32.36 -15.60 -2.67
N ILE A 278 -32.16 -15.13 -3.89
CA ILE A 278 -30.84 -14.69 -4.38
C ILE A 278 -30.89 -13.20 -4.64
N GLY A 279 -29.94 -12.47 -4.04
CA GLY A 279 -29.68 -11.06 -4.29
C GLY A 279 -28.53 -10.88 -5.29
N THR A 280 -28.66 -9.95 -6.23
CA THR A 280 -27.57 -9.57 -7.15
C THR A 280 -26.99 -8.22 -6.76
N VAL A 281 -25.66 -8.13 -6.70
CA VAL A 281 -24.89 -6.94 -6.33
C VAL A 281 -23.98 -6.55 -7.51
N PRO A 282 -24.00 -5.29 -8.01
CA PRO A 282 -23.29 -4.86 -9.21
C PRO A 282 -21.81 -4.54 -8.95
N ILE A 283 -21.08 -5.56 -8.50
CA ILE A 283 -19.63 -5.55 -8.35
C ILE A 283 -19.06 -6.92 -8.71
N GLY A 284 -17.94 -6.95 -9.39
CA GLY A 284 -17.26 -8.18 -9.77
C GLY A 284 -15.76 -8.02 -9.89
N TYR A 285 -15.09 -9.03 -10.50
CA TYR A 285 -13.63 -9.03 -10.56
C TYR A 285 -13.04 -7.92 -11.46
N ALA A 286 -13.79 -7.36 -12.42
CA ALA A 286 -13.35 -6.19 -13.20
C ALA A 286 -13.32 -4.90 -12.36
N ASP A 287 -13.98 -4.91 -11.22
CA ASP A 287 -13.94 -3.84 -10.22
C ASP A 287 -12.81 -4.08 -9.19
N GLY A 288 -12.17 -5.25 -9.23
CA GLY A 288 -11.14 -5.65 -8.29
C GLY A 288 -11.64 -6.50 -7.11
N TYR A 289 -12.93 -6.90 -7.07
CA TYR A 289 -13.39 -7.84 -6.06
C TYR A 289 -12.84 -9.24 -6.34
N PRO A 290 -12.12 -9.88 -5.40
CA PRO A 290 -11.38 -11.11 -5.69
C PRO A 290 -12.27 -12.28 -6.15
N ARG A 291 -11.95 -12.86 -7.32
CA ARG A 291 -12.74 -13.98 -7.87
C ARG A 291 -12.60 -15.28 -7.03
N CYS A 292 -11.50 -15.42 -6.29
CA CYS A 292 -11.29 -16.55 -5.38
C CYS A 292 -12.29 -16.58 -4.21
N LEU A 293 -12.97 -15.47 -3.92
CA LEU A 293 -14.03 -15.39 -2.91
C LEU A 293 -15.37 -15.99 -3.36
N SER A 294 -15.42 -16.61 -4.53
CA SER A 294 -16.59 -17.38 -5.00
C SER A 294 -16.98 -18.46 -3.98
N ASN A 295 -18.23 -18.48 -3.55
CA ASN A 295 -18.79 -19.39 -2.53
C ASN A 295 -18.21 -19.25 -1.11
N THR A 296 -17.24 -18.37 -0.86
CA THR A 296 -16.58 -18.22 0.45
C THR A 296 -16.68 -16.81 1.00
N GLY A 297 -16.78 -15.79 0.14
CA GLY A 297 -16.94 -14.40 0.56
C GLY A 297 -18.29 -14.14 1.23
N GLU A 298 -18.32 -13.07 2.02
CA GLU A 298 -19.53 -12.59 2.69
C GLU A 298 -19.71 -11.11 2.45
N VAL A 299 -20.95 -10.64 2.59
CA VAL A 299 -21.33 -9.22 2.57
C VAL A 299 -22.27 -8.93 3.74
N LEU A 300 -22.37 -7.66 4.15
CA LEU A 300 -23.37 -7.23 5.13
C LEU A 300 -24.54 -6.55 4.40
N ILE A 301 -25.76 -6.90 4.79
CA ILE A 301 -27.00 -6.23 4.36
C ILE A 301 -27.91 -6.11 5.59
N GLY A 302 -28.33 -4.91 5.95
CA GLY A 302 -29.13 -4.67 7.14
C GLY A 302 -28.47 -5.13 8.44
N GLY A 303 -27.14 -5.13 8.52
CA GLY A 303 -26.36 -5.58 9.69
C GLY A 303 -26.22 -7.10 9.81
N ARG A 304 -26.61 -7.88 8.79
CA ARG A 304 -26.47 -9.35 8.77
C ARG A 304 -25.53 -9.81 7.68
N ARG A 305 -24.78 -10.90 7.93
CA ARG A 305 -23.90 -11.53 6.95
C ARG A 305 -24.66 -12.42 5.99
N TYR A 306 -24.35 -12.28 4.71
CA TYR A 306 -24.86 -13.12 3.63
C TYR A 306 -23.71 -13.65 2.78
N LYS A 307 -23.73 -14.93 2.43
CA LYS A 307 -22.68 -15.60 1.66
C LYS A 307 -22.77 -15.28 0.18
N VAL A 308 -21.63 -15.11 -0.45
CA VAL A 308 -21.52 -15.09 -1.91
C VAL A 308 -21.91 -16.45 -2.47
N ALA A 309 -22.93 -16.48 -3.31
CA ALA A 309 -23.49 -17.68 -3.94
C ALA A 309 -22.99 -17.80 -5.39
N GLY A 310 -22.23 -18.85 -5.66
CA GLY A 310 -21.67 -19.10 -6.99
C GLY A 310 -20.39 -18.31 -7.26
N ARG A 311 -19.94 -18.34 -8.52
CA ARG A 311 -18.73 -17.64 -8.93
C ARG A 311 -18.96 -16.13 -9.04
N VAL A 312 -18.04 -15.36 -8.48
CA VAL A 312 -17.95 -13.91 -8.73
C VAL A 312 -17.78 -13.72 -10.25
N CYS A 313 -18.69 -12.96 -10.85
CA CYS A 313 -18.69 -12.66 -12.28
C CYS A 313 -17.82 -11.41 -12.56
N MET A 314 -17.72 -11.02 -13.83
CA MET A 314 -16.94 -9.84 -14.22
C MET A 314 -17.46 -8.55 -13.55
N ASP A 315 -18.78 -8.34 -13.56
CA ASP A 315 -19.43 -7.09 -13.16
C ASP A 315 -20.45 -7.25 -12.03
N GLN A 316 -20.69 -8.49 -11.58
CA GLN A 316 -21.72 -8.81 -10.59
C GLN A 316 -21.30 -9.99 -9.71
N LEU A 317 -21.83 -10.01 -8.51
CA LEU A 317 -21.84 -11.20 -7.65
C LEU A 317 -23.28 -11.45 -7.15
N MET A 318 -23.54 -12.68 -6.74
CA MET A 318 -24.81 -13.09 -6.16
C MET A 318 -24.60 -13.44 -4.69
N VAL A 319 -25.62 -13.21 -3.89
CA VAL A 319 -25.65 -13.54 -2.47
C VAL A 319 -26.87 -14.39 -2.14
N ASP A 320 -26.71 -15.37 -1.28
CA ASP A 320 -27.81 -16.16 -0.76
C ASP A 320 -28.46 -15.42 0.40
N LEU A 321 -29.74 -15.04 0.23
CA LEU A 321 -30.52 -14.30 1.22
C LEU A 321 -31.35 -15.21 2.14
N GLY A 322 -31.30 -16.55 1.95
CA GLY A 322 -32.02 -17.54 2.71
C GLY A 322 -33.44 -17.81 2.21
N SER A 323 -34.15 -18.73 2.89
CA SER A 323 -35.51 -19.15 2.55
C SER A 323 -36.56 -18.05 2.79
N GLU A 324 -36.28 -17.15 3.72
CA GLU A 324 -37.04 -15.94 4.02
C GLU A 324 -36.11 -14.74 4.06
N THR A 325 -36.56 -13.59 3.52
CA THR A 325 -35.76 -12.38 3.52
C THR A 325 -36.62 -11.13 3.62
N ASP A 326 -36.13 -10.13 4.35
CA ASP A 326 -36.65 -8.76 4.43
C ASP A 326 -35.84 -7.80 3.52
N VAL A 327 -34.76 -8.27 2.90
CA VAL A 327 -33.90 -7.51 2.00
C VAL A 327 -34.68 -7.09 0.75
N LYS A 328 -34.47 -5.85 0.31
CA LYS A 328 -35.13 -5.23 -0.84
C LYS A 328 -34.12 -4.73 -1.86
N VAL A 329 -34.57 -4.62 -3.11
CA VAL A 329 -33.82 -3.89 -4.14
C VAL A 329 -33.59 -2.45 -3.68
N GLY A 330 -32.34 -2.01 -3.75
CA GLY A 330 -31.89 -0.71 -3.25
C GLY A 330 -31.22 -0.74 -1.89
N ASP A 331 -31.37 -1.82 -1.11
CA ASP A 331 -30.69 -1.94 0.19
C ASP A 331 -29.17 -1.88 0.03
N GLU A 332 -28.53 -1.21 0.99
CA GLU A 332 -27.07 -1.08 1.01
C GLU A 332 -26.40 -2.42 1.30
N VAL A 333 -25.38 -2.69 0.52
CA VAL A 333 -24.50 -3.85 0.66
C VAL A 333 -23.12 -3.35 1.06
N VAL A 334 -22.59 -3.84 2.19
CA VAL A 334 -21.23 -3.55 2.63
C VAL A 334 -20.34 -4.75 2.31
N LEU A 335 -19.36 -4.54 1.44
CA LEU A 335 -18.36 -5.55 1.09
C LEU A 335 -17.08 -5.39 1.91
N ILE A 336 -16.74 -4.14 2.25
CA ILE A 336 -15.69 -3.77 3.20
C ILE A 336 -16.24 -2.62 4.03
N GLY A 337 -16.18 -2.71 5.35
CA GLY A 337 -16.66 -1.70 6.26
C GLY A 337 -17.63 -2.24 7.31
N ARG A 338 -18.26 -1.33 8.04
CA ARG A 338 -19.15 -1.63 9.15
C ARG A 338 -20.60 -1.39 8.80
N GLN A 339 -21.47 -2.27 9.27
CA GLN A 339 -22.92 -2.07 9.24
C GLN A 339 -23.56 -2.66 10.52
N GLY A 340 -24.18 -1.81 11.32
CA GLY A 340 -24.62 -2.18 12.66
C GLY A 340 -23.44 -2.53 13.56
N ASP A 341 -23.51 -3.68 14.21
CA ASP A 341 -22.47 -4.17 15.12
C ASP A 341 -21.42 -5.02 14.44
N ASP A 342 -21.59 -5.34 13.16
CA ASP A 342 -20.68 -6.22 12.40
C ASP A 342 -19.83 -5.43 11.39
N GLU A 343 -18.65 -5.98 11.08
CA GLU A 343 -17.65 -5.37 10.19
C GLU A 343 -16.99 -6.45 9.31
N ILE A 344 -16.73 -6.11 8.06
CA ILE A 344 -15.85 -6.85 7.15
C ILE A 344 -14.66 -5.95 6.84
N THR A 345 -13.47 -6.37 7.24
CA THR A 345 -12.24 -5.60 7.03
C THR A 345 -11.53 -6.02 5.74
N VAL A 346 -10.62 -5.16 5.24
CA VAL A 346 -9.71 -5.53 4.14
C VAL A 346 -8.84 -6.74 4.53
N ILE A 347 -8.47 -6.84 5.81
CA ILE A 347 -7.70 -7.97 6.34
C ILE A 347 -8.50 -9.28 6.26
N ASP A 348 -9.81 -9.26 6.57
CA ASP A 348 -10.67 -10.44 6.44
C ASP A 348 -10.75 -10.92 4.99
N ILE A 349 -10.95 -9.98 4.06
CA ILE A 349 -10.94 -10.27 2.61
C ILE A 349 -9.58 -10.86 2.18
N ALA A 350 -8.49 -10.28 2.62
CA ALA A 350 -7.14 -10.74 2.29
C ALA A 350 -6.87 -12.15 2.82
N LYS A 351 -7.26 -12.44 4.07
CA LYS A 351 -7.16 -13.79 4.66
C LYS A 351 -7.96 -14.83 3.87
N LEU A 352 -9.21 -14.52 3.52
CA LEU A 352 -10.04 -15.40 2.69
C LEU A 352 -9.49 -15.59 1.28
N ALA A 353 -8.87 -14.56 0.72
CA ALA A 353 -8.25 -14.60 -0.60
C ALA A 353 -6.84 -15.20 -0.60
N ASN A 354 -6.29 -15.55 0.58
CA ASN A 354 -4.91 -16.02 0.79
C ASN A 354 -3.88 -15.05 0.18
N THR A 355 -4.02 -13.76 0.52
CA THR A 355 -3.15 -12.68 0.02
C THR A 355 -2.93 -11.59 1.07
N HIS A 356 -2.25 -10.52 0.68
CA HIS A 356 -1.94 -9.38 1.53
C HIS A 356 -3.01 -8.26 1.42
N PRO A 357 -3.33 -7.52 2.50
CA PRO A 357 -4.30 -6.41 2.47
C PRO A 357 -4.00 -5.34 1.40
N ASP A 358 -2.72 -5.05 1.15
CA ASP A 358 -2.30 -4.10 0.12
C ASP A 358 -2.72 -4.54 -1.29
N GLU A 359 -2.69 -5.83 -1.59
CA GLU A 359 -3.14 -6.35 -2.88
C GLU A 359 -4.63 -6.10 -3.08
N ILE A 360 -5.44 -6.35 -2.05
CA ILE A 360 -6.89 -6.10 -2.11
C ILE A 360 -7.18 -4.64 -2.45
N SER A 361 -6.57 -3.70 -1.72
CA SER A 361 -6.85 -2.27 -1.94
C SER A 361 -6.28 -1.74 -3.26
N CYS A 362 -5.10 -2.19 -3.68
CA CYS A 362 -4.47 -1.80 -4.94
C CYS A 362 -5.26 -2.31 -6.17
N GLN A 363 -5.91 -3.47 -6.08
CA GLN A 363 -6.70 -4.03 -7.17
C GLN A 363 -8.03 -3.34 -7.39
N LEU A 364 -8.53 -2.54 -6.42
CA LEU A 364 -9.80 -1.82 -6.58
C LEU A 364 -9.71 -0.82 -7.74
N SER A 365 -10.41 -1.16 -8.80
CA SER A 365 -10.35 -0.53 -10.11
C SER A 365 -10.74 0.96 -10.07
N PRO A 366 -10.19 1.80 -10.97
CA PRO A 366 -10.66 3.17 -11.21
C PRO A 366 -12.14 3.27 -11.64
N ARG A 367 -12.76 2.16 -12.06
CA ARG A 367 -14.21 2.10 -12.35
C ARG A 367 -15.07 2.39 -11.11
N ILE A 368 -14.52 2.17 -9.89
CA ILE A 368 -15.24 2.45 -8.65
C ILE A 368 -14.95 3.90 -8.23
N PRO A 369 -15.96 4.77 -8.19
CA PRO A 369 -15.79 6.14 -7.69
C PRO A 369 -15.29 6.15 -6.25
N ARG A 370 -14.33 7.02 -5.96
CA ARG A 370 -13.83 7.25 -4.61
C ARG A 370 -14.51 8.48 -4.02
N VAL A 371 -15.15 8.30 -2.88
CA VAL A 371 -15.83 9.36 -2.13
C VAL A 371 -14.98 9.64 -0.89
N TYR A 372 -14.42 10.82 -0.83
CA TYR A 372 -13.62 11.27 0.32
C TYR A 372 -14.56 11.90 1.34
N CYS A 373 -14.58 11.38 2.55
CA CYS A 373 -15.47 11.81 3.64
C CYS A 373 -14.83 11.53 5.01
N ASN A 374 -15.43 12.05 6.06
CA ASN A 374 -15.09 11.61 7.42
C ASN A 374 -15.89 10.35 7.78
N LYS A 375 -15.36 9.52 8.69
CA LYS A 375 -15.87 8.18 8.99
C LYS A 375 -17.30 8.18 9.55
N TYR A 376 -17.66 9.26 10.23
CA TYR A 376 -18.94 9.40 10.93
C TYR A 376 -19.86 10.48 10.31
N GLU A 377 -19.52 11.01 9.16
CA GLU A 377 -20.42 11.88 8.39
C GLU A 377 -21.37 11.00 7.57
N ASN A 378 -22.69 11.14 7.82
CA ASN A 378 -23.77 10.42 7.14
C ASN A 378 -23.98 10.91 5.70
#